data_1f5a7a31092705e05ae086788e1f28fb
#
_entry.id   1f5a7a31092705e05ae086788e1f28fb
#
_cell.length_a   1.000
_cell.length_b   1.000
_cell.length_c   1.000
_cell.angle_alpha   90.00
_cell.angle_beta   90.00
_cell.angle_gamma   90.00
#
_symmetry.space_group_name_H-M   'P 1'
#
loop_
_entity.id
_entity.type
_entity.pdbx_description
1 polymer ?
#
loop_
_entity_poly.entity_id
_entity_poly.type
_entity_poly.pdbx_seq_one_letter_code
_entity_poly.pdbx_strand_id
1 'polypeptide(L)'
;MGMGAFDKDLLLIGEDGANLINRSTPIAFIARGKYWVNNHAHVLDVCSGMALSYVALFINAISLVDYVTGTAQPKMNQEKMNSILLAIPPVKEQHRILEKMSLVDAFVDKYASLQTKLDSLDNSVYELLRKSILQEAIQGKLVPQIAEEGTAQELLEQIKTEKQKLVKEGKLKKSALATSVIFRGDDNKYYEQIGKKCLDITDEIPFVIPETWQWVRIRDVFQLNPKNEAEDEKLVAFIPMEKISAGYKSDFTFDTTKWGTIKKGFTHFANGDVAFAKITPCFQNRKSAIFHDLPNGIGAGTTELKVLRPYGNTIDRWYLLYFLESPYFIDEATFKGTANQQRIVVGYLEDKLFPLPTQREQQRIVAQIEKLFEQLH
;
A
#
# COMPACT_ATOMS: atom_id res chain seq x y z
N MET A 1 45.38 -30.27 -1.37
CA MET A 1 45.07 -31.17 -2.51
C MET A 1 44.61 -30.32 -3.67
N GLY A 2 45.23 -30.50 -4.85
CA GLY A 2 45.02 -29.60 -5.98
C GLY A 2 43.58 -29.60 -6.50
N MET A 3 43.11 -28.45 -6.84
CA MET A 3 41.87 -28.24 -7.56
C MET A 3 41.93 -28.98 -8.90
N GLY A 4 41.05 -29.96 -9.15
CA GLY A 4 41.02 -30.74 -10.39
C GLY A 4 40.03 -30.17 -11.39
N ALA A 5 40.45 -30.02 -12.63
CA ALA A 5 39.54 -29.81 -13.73
C ALA A 5 38.94 -31.16 -14.16
N PHE A 6 37.61 -31.22 -14.25
CA PHE A 6 36.87 -32.41 -14.69
C PHE A 6 36.28 -32.18 -16.09
N ASP A 7 36.14 -33.26 -16.87
CA ASP A 7 35.50 -33.27 -18.18
C ASP A 7 34.65 -34.54 -18.33
N LYS A 8 33.80 -34.78 -17.33
CA LYS A 8 32.79 -35.86 -17.35
C LYS A 8 31.68 -35.54 -16.34
N ASP A 9 30.56 -36.22 -16.50
CA ASP A 9 29.42 -36.08 -15.57
C ASP A 9 29.78 -36.70 -14.23
N LEU A 10 29.70 -35.89 -13.14
CA LEU A 10 29.94 -36.30 -11.75
C LEU A 10 28.87 -35.71 -10.83
N LEU A 11 28.60 -36.40 -9.74
CA LEU A 11 27.71 -35.91 -8.69
C LEU A 11 28.51 -35.04 -7.73
N LEU A 12 28.05 -33.81 -7.55
CA LEU A 12 28.58 -32.90 -6.54
C LEU A 12 27.59 -32.81 -5.37
N ILE A 13 28.10 -32.90 -4.15
CA ILE A 13 27.32 -32.75 -2.91
C ILE A 13 27.97 -31.64 -2.10
N GLY A 14 27.23 -30.66 -1.64
CA GLY A 14 27.72 -29.58 -0.80
C GLY A 14 28.29 -30.14 0.53
N GLU A 15 29.48 -29.70 0.90
CA GLU A 15 30.18 -30.12 2.13
C GLU A 15 29.80 -29.26 3.34
N ASP A 16 29.48 -27.97 3.12
CA ASP A 16 29.18 -27.01 4.19
C ASP A 16 28.06 -26.04 3.84
N GLY A 17 27.59 -25.33 4.89
CA GLY A 17 26.58 -24.32 4.76
C GLY A 17 25.19 -24.71 5.29
N ALA A 18 24.38 -23.69 5.56
CA ALA A 18 23.03 -23.83 6.13
C ALA A 18 22.09 -24.71 5.28
N ASN A 19 22.34 -24.81 3.99
CA ASN A 19 21.51 -25.58 3.07
C ASN A 19 21.61 -27.11 3.31
N LEU A 20 22.63 -27.60 4.01
CA LEU A 20 22.72 -28.99 4.47
C LEU A 20 21.52 -29.38 5.36
N ILE A 21 20.97 -28.42 6.10
CA ILE A 21 19.84 -28.59 7.02
C ILE A 21 18.56 -28.02 6.42
N ASN A 22 18.58 -26.77 5.96
CA ASN A 22 17.40 -26.01 5.53
C ASN A 22 16.79 -26.50 4.21
N ARG A 23 17.56 -27.15 3.36
CA ARG A 23 17.11 -27.74 2.09
C ARG A 23 16.33 -26.79 1.17
N SER A 24 16.69 -25.51 1.16
CA SER A 24 16.07 -24.52 0.29
C SER A 24 16.37 -24.73 -1.19
N THR A 25 17.48 -25.39 -1.49
CA THR A 25 17.91 -25.82 -2.83
C THR A 25 18.48 -27.24 -2.79
N PRO A 26 18.51 -27.96 -3.93
CA PRO A 26 19.17 -29.27 -3.97
C PRO A 26 20.61 -29.20 -3.50
N ILE A 27 21.00 -30.11 -2.60
CA ILE A 27 22.35 -30.19 -2.08
C ILE A 27 23.25 -31.08 -2.92
N ALA A 28 22.65 -32.00 -3.66
CA ALA A 28 23.31 -32.92 -4.60
C ALA A 28 22.86 -32.63 -6.02
N PHE A 29 23.77 -32.39 -6.95
CA PHE A 29 23.50 -32.11 -8.33
C PHE A 29 24.57 -32.67 -9.26
N ILE A 30 24.24 -32.95 -10.54
CA ILE A 30 25.17 -33.47 -11.53
C ILE A 30 25.81 -32.31 -12.27
N ALA A 31 27.13 -32.18 -12.14
CA ALA A 31 27.92 -31.29 -12.99
C ALA A 31 28.30 -31.98 -14.31
N ARG A 32 28.24 -31.25 -15.42
CA ARG A 32 28.45 -31.76 -16.77
C ARG A 32 29.43 -30.90 -17.53
N GLY A 33 30.12 -31.52 -18.50
CA GLY A 33 31.10 -30.84 -19.35
C GLY A 33 32.40 -30.51 -18.61
N LYS A 34 33.06 -29.41 -18.98
CA LYS A 34 34.30 -28.96 -18.34
C LYS A 34 34.00 -28.01 -17.19
N TYR A 35 34.41 -28.36 -16.00
CA TYR A 35 34.17 -27.57 -14.80
C TYR A 35 35.29 -27.74 -13.78
N TRP A 36 35.25 -26.85 -12.79
CA TRP A 36 36.19 -26.80 -11.69
C TRP A 36 35.43 -26.92 -10.36
N VAL A 37 35.95 -27.71 -9.42
CA VAL A 37 35.30 -27.88 -8.11
C VAL A 37 36.23 -27.35 -7.02
N ASN A 38 35.69 -26.51 -6.16
CA ASN A 38 36.38 -26.04 -4.97
C ASN A 38 36.31 -27.06 -3.83
N ASN A 39 36.93 -26.76 -2.70
CA ASN A 39 36.98 -27.62 -1.50
C ASN A 39 35.71 -27.60 -0.63
N HIS A 40 34.61 -27.05 -1.13
CA HIS A 40 33.30 -26.99 -0.45
C HIS A 40 32.27 -27.97 -1.02
N ALA A 41 32.73 -28.93 -1.79
CA ALA A 41 31.88 -29.97 -2.35
C ALA A 41 32.60 -31.31 -2.39
N HIS A 42 31.88 -32.37 -2.06
CA HIS A 42 32.29 -33.75 -2.33
C HIS A 42 31.99 -34.07 -3.79
N VAL A 43 32.93 -34.79 -4.42
CA VAL A 43 32.81 -35.22 -5.82
C VAL A 43 32.68 -36.72 -5.85
N LEU A 44 31.57 -37.23 -6.38
CA LEU A 44 31.28 -38.66 -6.45
C LEU A 44 31.12 -39.10 -7.90
N ASP A 45 31.69 -40.27 -8.18
CA ASP A 45 31.40 -41.05 -9.36
C ASP A 45 30.65 -42.33 -8.98
N VAL A 46 29.96 -42.93 -9.94
CA VAL A 46 29.19 -44.16 -9.69
C VAL A 46 29.93 -45.37 -10.24
N CYS A 47 29.81 -46.48 -9.52
CA CYS A 47 30.21 -47.79 -9.99
C CYS A 47 29.18 -48.33 -11.01
N SER A 48 29.58 -49.34 -11.80
CA SER A 48 28.69 -50.01 -12.72
C SER A 48 27.36 -50.43 -12.05
N GLY A 49 26.25 -50.15 -12.72
CA GLY A 49 24.89 -50.48 -12.24
C GLY A 49 24.20 -49.41 -11.39
N MET A 50 24.77 -48.20 -11.27
CA MET A 50 24.13 -47.06 -10.62
C MET A 50 23.97 -45.87 -11.54
N ALA A 51 22.85 -45.16 -11.44
CA ALA A 51 22.63 -43.91 -12.13
C ALA A 51 22.94 -42.72 -11.22
N LEU A 52 23.80 -41.79 -11.66
CA LEU A 52 24.15 -40.56 -10.91
C LEU A 52 22.90 -39.78 -10.49
N SER A 53 21.91 -39.70 -11.35
CA SER A 53 20.62 -39.02 -11.09
C SER A 53 19.83 -39.68 -9.97
N TYR A 54 19.90 -41.02 -9.85
CA TYR A 54 19.26 -41.72 -8.74
C TYR A 54 19.95 -41.41 -7.40
N VAL A 55 21.30 -41.42 -7.39
CA VAL A 55 22.04 -41.04 -6.18
C VAL A 55 21.79 -39.60 -5.79
N ALA A 56 21.74 -38.65 -6.77
CA ALA A 56 21.36 -37.28 -6.51
C ALA A 56 19.97 -37.16 -5.90
N LEU A 57 18.99 -37.86 -6.47
CA LEU A 57 17.62 -37.89 -5.95
C LEU A 57 17.59 -38.42 -4.51
N PHE A 58 18.27 -39.54 -4.23
CA PHE A 58 18.31 -40.14 -2.91
C PHE A 58 18.89 -39.19 -1.87
N ILE A 59 20.07 -38.57 -2.14
CA ILE A 59 20.72 -37.62 -1.22
C ILE A 59 19.85 -36.40 -0.99
N ASN A 60 19.15 -35.93 -2.02
CA ASN A 60 18.22 -34.80 -1.88
C ASN A 60 16.93 -35.16 -1.11
N ALA A 61 16.53 -36.44 -1.06
CA ALA A 61 15.32 -36.89 -0.38
C ALA A 61 15.52 -37.20 1.12
N ILE A 62 16.71 -37.64 1.54
CA ILE A 62 16.98 -38.00 2.95
C ILE A 62 17.30 -36.78 3.80
N SER A 63 17.05 -36.86 5.12
CA SER A 63 17.57 -35.91 6.10
C SER A 63 19.08 -36.08 6.27
N LEU A 64 19.83 -35.00 6.22
CA LEU A 64 21.28 -35.03 6.49
C LEU A 64 21.62 -34.56 7.90
N VAL A 65 20.67 -34.29 8.77
CA VAL A 65 20.88 -33.75 10.12
C VAL A 65 21.84 -34.64 10.94
N ASP A 66 21.69 -35.96 10.86
CA ASP A 66 22.53 -36.92 11.60
C ASP A 66 23.95 -37.04 11.05
N TYR A 67 24.17 -36.56 9.83
CA TYR A 67 25.46 -36.59 9.12
C TYR A 67 26.21 -35.25 9.17
N VAL A 68 25.61 -34.23 9.81
CA VAL A 68 26.18 -32.89 9.87
C VAL A 68 26.71 -32.60 11.26
N THR A 69 27.83 -31.89 11.31
CA THR A 69 28.45 -31.38 12.55
C THR A 69 28.52 -29.86 12.50
N GLY A 70 28.56 -29.22 13.69
CA GLY A 70 28.63 -27.75 13.81
C GLY A 70 27.24 -27.09 13.80
N THR A 71 26.99 -26.21 14.78
CA THR A 71 25.71 -25.53 14.97
C THR A 71 25.64 -24.19 14.19
N ALA A 72 26.75 -23.45 14.17
CA ALA A 72 26.80 -22.14 13.51
C ALA A 72 27.07 -22.26 11.99
N GLN A 73 27.87 -23.20 11.59
CA GLN A 73 28.17 -23.53 10.20
C GLN A 73 28.12 -25.05 10.02
N PRO A 74 26.97 -25.59 9.60
CA PRO A 74 26.82 -27.03 9.38
C PRO A 74 27.83 -27.55 8.36
N LYS A 75 28.47 -28.69 8.67
CA LYS A 75 29.47 -29.31 7.81
C LYS A 75 29.32 -30.82 7.80
N MET A 76 29.31 -31.40 6.61
CA MET A 76 29.33 -32.85 6.38
C MET A 76 30.73 -33.24 5.85
N ASN A 77 31.57 -33.81 6.69
CA ASN A 77 32.89 -34.28 6.27
C ASN A 77 32.78 -35.60 5.48
N GLN A 78 33.90 -36.04 4.88
CA GLN A 78 33.93 -37.23 4.04
C GLN A 78 33.57 -38.50 4.83
N GLU A 79 33.93 -38.61 6.10
CA GLU A 79 33.60 -39.76 6.95
C GLU A 79 32.09 -39.86 7.17
N LYS A 80 31.44 -38.74 7.49
CA LYS A 80 29.99 -38.63 7.65
C LYS A 80 29.27 -38.93 6.35
N MET A 81 29.72 -38.39 5.23
CA MET A 81 29.17 -38.69 3.93
C MET A 81 29.27 -40.17 3.60
N ASN A 82 30.43 -40.81 3.84
CA ASN A 82 30.63 -42.22 3.58
C ASN A 82 29.82 -43.15 4.51
N SER A 83 29.30 -42.63 5.62
CA SER A 83 28.44 -43.41 6.53
C SER A 83 26.96 -43.38 6.10
N ILE A 84 26.59 -42.63 5.06
CA ILE A 84 25.21 -42.60 4.55
C ILE A 84 24.86 -43.96 3.93
N LEU A 85 23.79 -44.56 4.46
CA LEU A 85 23.27 -45.81 3.89
C LEU A 85 22.46 -45.51 2.65
N LEU A 86 22.93 -45.94 1.49
CA LEU A 86 22.26 -45.78 0.20
C LEU A 86 21.49 -47.03 -0.18
N ALA A 87 20.16 -46.92 -0.35
CA ALA A 87 19.35 -47.99 -0.88
C ALA A 87 19.55 -48.09 -2.41
N ILE A 88 20.01 -49.24 -2.90
CA ILE A 88 20.36 -49.45 -4.30
C ILE A 88 19.39 -50.47 -4.94
N PRO A 89 18.31 -50.04 -5.60
CA PRO A 89 17.46 -50.95 -6.38
C PRO A 89 18.13 -51.33 -7.72
N PRO A 90 17.64 -52.38 -8.38
CA PRO A 90 18.12 -52.73 -9.75
C PRO A 90 18.03 -51.54 -10.71
N VAL A 91 18.97 -51.44 -11.66
CA VAL A 91 19.09 -50.30 -12.61
C VAL A 91 17.75 -49.92 -13.28
N LYS A 92 17.00 -50.91 -13.75
CA LYS A 92 15.67 -50.67 -14.35
C LYS A 92 14.69 -50.01 -13.40
N GLU A 93 14.80 -50.29 -12.14
CA GLU A 93 13.95 -49.68 -11.12
C GLU A 93 14.39 -48.24 -10.78
N GLN A 94 15.69 -47.99 -10.71
CA GLN A 94 16.23 -46.61 -10.59
C GLN A 94 15.67 -45.71 -11.70
N HIS A 95 15.67 -46.18 -12.96
CA HIS A 95 15.10 -45.43 -14.07
C HIS A 95 13.58 -45.19 -13.94
N ARG A 96 12.82 -46.22 -13.52
CA ARG A 96 11.36 -46.04 -13.26
C ARG A 96 11.07 -45.03 -12.15
N ILE A 97 11.91 -45.02 -11.11
CA ILE A 97 11.78 -44.02 -10.01
C ILE A 97 12.03 -42.63 -10.57
N LEU A 98 13.12 -42.43 -11.34
CA LEU A 98 13.44 -41.15 -11.92
C LEU A 98 12.37 -40.63 -12.90
N GLU A 99 11.80 -41.49 -13.73
CA GLU A 99 10.69 -41.16 -14.64
C GLU A 99 9.44 -40.72 -13.82
N LYS A 100 9.12 -41.45 -12.75
CA LYS A 100 7.96 -41.08 -11.90
C LYS A 100 8.21 -39.76 -11.18
N MET A 101 9.42 -39.52 -10.66
CA MET A 101 9.74 -38.24 -10.02
C MET A 101 9.65 -37.08 -11.00
N SER A 102 10.19 -37.24 -12.21
CA SER A 102 10.06 -36.19 -13.24
C SER A 102 8.61 -35.83 -13.58
N LEU A 103 7.70 -36.79 -13.57
CA LEU A 103 6.26 -36.54 -13.75
C LEU A 103 5.67 -35.80 -12.54
N VAL A 104 6.04 -36.20 -11.32
CA VAL A 104 5.59 -35.55 -10.08
C VAL A 104 6.07 -34.12 -10.03
N ASP A 105 7.35 -33.87 -10.32
CA ASP A 105 7.94 -32.53 -10.34
C ASP A 105 7.18 -31.60 -11.31
N ALA A 106 6.86 -32.09 -12.52
CA ALA A 106 6.08 -31.32 -13.47
C ALA A 106 4.66 -30.95 -12.96
N PHE A 107 4.02 -31.85 -12.18
CA PHE A 107 2.74 -31.56 -11.55
C PHE A 107 2.87 -30.56 -10.39
N VAL A 108 3.92 -30.67 -9.58
CA VAL A 108 4.22 -29.75 -8.46
C VAL A 108 4.49 -28.34 -8.99
N ASP A 109 5.30 -28.20 -10.05
CA ASP A 109 5.59 -26.92 -10.69
C ASP A 109 4.32 -26.26 -11.25
N LYS A 110 3.46 -27.07 -11.89
CA LYS A 110 2.16 -26.59 -12.40
C LYS A 110 1.25 -26.14 -11.26
N TYR A 111 1.18 -26.92 -10.18
CA TYR A 111 0.40 -26.58 -9.00
C TYR A 111 0.91 -25.26 -8.37
N ALA A 112 2.21 -25.13 -8.15
CA ALA A 112 2.82 -23.92 -7.59
C ALA A 112 2.51 -22.68 -8.43
N SER A 113 2.62 -22.82 -9.76
CA SER A 113 2.26 -21.75 -10.70
C SER A 113 0.79 -21.33 -10.61
N LEU A 114 -0.13 -22.31 -10.49
CA LEU A 114 -1.57 -22.05 -10.38
C LEU A 114 -1.92 -21.44 -9.02
N GLN A 115 -1.27 -21.90 -7.95
CA GLN A 115 -1.46 -21.35 -6.60
C GLN A 115 -1.03 -19.88 -6.56
N THR A 116 0.15 -19.55 -7.10
CA THR A 116 0.63 -18.16 -7.18
C THR A 116 -0.34 -17.26 -7.95
N LYS A 117 -0.92 -17.78 -9.04
CA LYS A 117 -1.93 -17.03 -9.80
C LYS A 117 -3.22 -16.81 -9.00
N LEU A 118 -3.65 -17.81 -8.26
CA LEU A 118 -4.84 -17.72 -7.40
C LEU A 118 -4.63 -16.68 -6.30
N ASP A 119 -3.50 -16.75 -5.59
CA ASP A 119 -3.16 -15.80 -4.53
C ASP A 119 -3.08 -14.35 -5.05
N SER A 120 -2.51 -14.18 -6.26
CA SER A 120 -2.46 -12.88 -6.94
C SER A 120 -3.87 -12.37 -7.31
N LEU A 121 -4.75 -13.26 -7.75
CA LEU A 121 -6.13 -12.92 -8.12
C LEU A 121 -6.93 -12.50 -6.88
N ASP A 122 -6.85 -13.26 -5.79
CA ASP A 122 -7.53 -12.98 -4.54
C ASP A 122 -7.13 -11.60 -4.00
N ASN A 123 -5.82 -11.30 -3.94
CA ASN A 123 -5.33 -9.99 -3.53
C ASN A 123 -5.85 -8.85 -4.42
N SER A 124 -5.93 -9.06 -5.74
CA SER A 124 -6.42 -8.05 -6.68
C SER A 124 -7.93 -7.81 -6.57
N VAL A 125 -8.71 -8.85 -6.29
CA VAL A 125 -10.17 -8.74 -6.11
C VAL A 125 -10.50 -7.88 -4.88
N TYR A 126 -9.85 -8.10 -3.74
CA TYR A 126 -10.08 -7.28 -2.55
C TYR A 126 -9.74 -5.79 -2.77
N GLU A 127 -8.63 -5.51 -3.46
CA GLU A 127 -8.28 -4.13 -3.80
C GLU A 127 -9.31 -3.49 -4.75
N LEU A 128 -9.77 -4.22 -5.77
CA LEU A 128 -10.81 -3.75 -6.70
C LEU A 128 -12.15 -3.52 -6.00
N LEU A 129 -12.54 -4.41 -5.05
CA LEU A 129 -13.75 -4.25 -4.27
C LEU A 129 -13.69 -3.00 -3.39
N ARG A 130 -12.58 -2.74 -2.68
CA ARG A 130 -12.39 -1.51 -1.90
C ARG A 130 -12.52 -0.27 -2.77
N LYS A 131 -11.88 -0.25 -3.94
CA LYS A 131 -12.00 0.85 -4.91
C LYS A 131 -13.45 1.06 -5.37
N SER A 132 -14.15 -0.02 -5.68
CA SER A 132 -15.55 0.04 -6.10
C SER A 132 -16.47 0.58 -5.00
N ILE A 133 -16.29 0.11 -3.76
CA ILE A 133 -17.05 0.59 -2.59
C ILE A 133 -16.85 2.10 -2.41
N LEU A 134 -15.61 2.59 -2.46
CA LEU A 134 -15.33 4.01 -2.34
C LEU A 134 -15.91 4.81 -3.49
N GLN A 135 -15.88 4.29 -4.71
CA GLN A 135 -16.45 4.95 -5.88
C GLN A 135 -17.98 5.06 -5.76
N GLU A 136 -18.67 3.99 -5.37
CA GLU A 136 -20.12 4.01 -5.12
C GLU A 136 -20.49 4.95 -3.97
N ALA A 137 -19.66 5.01 -2.93
CA ALA A 137 -19.84 5.91 -1.79
C ALA A 137 -19.85 7.38 -2.20
N ILE A 138 -18.86 7.83 -2.97
CA ILE A 138 -18.76 9.23 -3.41
C ILE A 138 -19.75 9.61 -4.53
N GLN A 139 -20.37 8.61 -5.15
CA GLN A 139 -21.46 8.81 -6.11
C GLN A 139 -22.86 8.83 -5.46
N GLY A 140 -22.95 8.63 -4.13
CA GLY A 140 -24.22 8.59 -3.41
C GLY A 140 -25.05 7.34 -3.67
N LYS A 141 -24.42 6.23 -4.09
CA LYS A 141 -25.08 4.96 -4.43
C LYS A 141 -24.97 3.91 -3.33
N LEU A 142 -24.08 4.12 -2.35
CA LEU A 142 -23.78 3.12 -1.33
C LEU A 142 -24.87 3.00 -0.24
N VAL A 143 -25.60 4.07 0.01
CA VAL A 143 -26.69 4.12 0.98
C VAL A 143 -27.92 4.78 0.36
N PRO A 144 -29.15 4.46 0.82
CA PRO A 144 -30.36 5.08 0.30
C PRO A 144 -30.41 6.57 0.66
N GLN A 145 -31.03 7.38 -0.19
CA GLN A 145 -31.31 8.79 0.09
C GLN A 145 -32.48 8.90 1.09
N ILE A 146 -32.34 9.78 2.09
CA ILE A 146 -33.34 10.02 3.13
C ILE A 146 -33.72 11.51 3.11
N ALA A 147 -34.94 11.80 2.68
CA ALA A 147 -35.40 13.19 2.48
C ALA A 147 -35.39 14.03 3.77
N GLU A 148 -35.65 13.39 4.91
CA GLU A 148 -35.69 14.03 6.24
C GLU A 148 -34.32 14.47 6.75
N GLU A 149 -33.24 14.07 6.10
CA GLU A 149 -31.86 14.48 6.44
C GLU A 149 -31.50 15.87 5.89
N GLY A 150 -32.40 16.51 5.12
CA GLY A 150 -32.18 17.84 4.54
C GLY A 150 -31.30 17.82 3.31
N THR A 151 -30.61 18.91 3.05
CA THR A 151 -29.76 19.09 1.86
C THR A 151 -28.36 19.58 2.24
N ALA A 152 -27.41 19.40 1.33
CA ALA A 152 -26.05 19.93 1.48
C ALA A 152 -25.99 21.46 1.51
N GLN A 153 -27.03 22.15 1.03
CA GLN A 153 -27.12 23.62 1.06
C GLN A 153 -27.08 24.16 2.52
N GLU A 154 -27.77 23.49 3.43
CA GLU A 154 -27.75 23.87 4.86
C GLU A 154 -26.35 23.77 5.45
N LEU A 155 -25.59 22.74 5.02
CA LEU A 155 -24.23 22.54 5.45
C LEU A 155 -23.28 23.61 4.91
N LEU A 156 -23.49 24.06 3.67
CA LEU A 156 -22.74 25.17 3.08
C LEU A 156 -22.95 26.49 3.81
N GLU A 157 -24.17 26.77 4.29
CA GLU A 157 -24.44 27.97 5.10
C GLU A 157 -23.74 27.88 6.48
N GLN A 158 -23.65 26.69 7.08
CA GLN A 158 -22.85 26.48 8.28
C GLN A 158 -21.37 26.74 8.04
N ILE A 159 -20.80 26.20 6.94
CA ILE A 159 -19.40 26.43 6.55
C ILE A 159 -19.13 27.93 6.39
N LYS A 160 -20.02 28.65 5.73
CA LYS A 160 -19.91 30.09 5.52
C LYS A 160 -19.93 30.84 6.86
N THR A 161 -20.80 30.45 7.79
CA THR A 161 -20.88 31.02 9.13
C THR A 161 -19.58 30.81 9.92
N GLU A 162 -19.03 29.59 9.91
CA GLU A 162 -17.74 29.30 10.56
C GLU A 162 -16.59 30.08 9.93
N LYS A 163 -16.55 30.22 8.58
CA LYS A 163 -15.55 31.07 7.91
C LYS A 163 -15.64 32.52 8.35
N GLN A 164 -16.87 33.08 8.44
CA GLN A 164 -17.07 34.45 8.91
C GLN A 164 -16.59 34.65 10.35
N LYS A 165 -16.83 33.68 11.23
CA LYS A 165 -16.35 33.67 12.61
C LYS A 165 -14.83 33.68 12.66
N LEU A 166 -14.16 32.80 11.93
CA LEU A 166 -12.69 32.72 11.87
C LEU A 166 -12.06 34.00 11.29
N VAL A 167 -12.73 34.67 10.34
CA VAL A 167 -12.28 35.99 9.82
C VAL A 167 -12.41 37.07 10.89
N LYS A 168 -13.51 37.09 11.66
CA LYS A 168 -13.67 38.02 12.79
C LYS A 168 -12.64 37.83 13.90
N GLU A 169 -12.26 36.58 14.15
CA GLU A 169 -11.23 36.19 15.10
C GLU A 169 -9.79 36.44 14.58
N GLY A 170 -9.62 36.90 13.34
CA GLY A 170 -8.30 37.12 12.74
C GLY A 170 -7.56 35.83 12.33
N LYS A 171 -8.19 34.66 12.47
CA LYS A 171 -7.61 33.34 12.15
C LYS A 171 -7.69 32.99 10.66
N LEU A 172 -8.52 33.71 9.90
CA LEU A 172 -8.73 33.50 8.48
C LEU A 172 -8.70 34.84 7.73
N LYS A 173 -8.12 34.87 6.55
CA LYS A 173 -8.09 36.08 5.71
C LYS A 173 -9.47 36.33 5.10
N LYS A 174 -9.85 37.60 4.92
CA LYS A 174 -11.13 37.99 4.27
C LYS A 174 -11.31 37.39 2.86
N SER A 175 -10.21 37.19 2.13
CA SER A 175 -10.24 36.57 0.81
C SER A 175 -10.79 35.13 0.81
N ALA A 176 -10.73 34.42 1.91
CA ALA A 176 -11.28 33.07 2.05
C ALA A 176 -12.82 33.04 2.13
N LEU A 177 -13.48 34.20 2.24
CA LEU A 177 -14.94 34.32 2.15
C LEU A 177 -15.44 34.32 0.69
N ALA A 178 -14.57 34.59 -0.28
CA ALA A 178 -14.90 34.48 -1.69
C ALA A 178 -14.93 33.00 -2.09
N THR A 179 -16.11 32.42 -2.09
CA THR A 179 -16.36 31.04 -2.50
C THR A 179 -17.03 31.01 -3.86
N SER A 180 -16.81 29.94 -4.61
CA SER A 180 -17.62 29.64 -5.79
C SER A 180 -18.91 28.94 -5.39
N VAL A 181 -19.92 29.04 -6.25
CA VAL A 181 -21.20 28.33 -6.11
C VAL A 181 -21.40 27.52 -7.37
N ILE A 182 -21.53 26.20 -7.22
CA ILE A 182 -21.80 25.29 -8.34
C ILE A 182 -23.32 24.96 -8.31
N PHE A 183 -23.98 25.08 -9.44
CA PHE A 183 -25.41 24.78 -9.56
C PHE A 183 -25.73 24.19 -10.93
N ARG A 184 -26.87 23.50 -11.01
CA ARG A 184 -27.42 22.99 -12.26
C ARG A 184 -28.44 23.98 -12.81
N GLY A 185 -28.28 24.39 -14.05
CA GLY A 185 -29.19 25.27 -14.75
C GLY A 185 -30.43 24.54 -15.31
N ASP A 186 -31.42 25.30 -15.77
CA ASP A 186 -32.65 24.77 -16.38
C ASP A 186 -32.36 23.96 -17.67
N ASP A 187 -31.23 24.21 -18.31
CA ASP A 187 -30.73 23.49 -19.47
C ASP A 187 -29.99 22.17 -19.12
N ASN A 188 -30.04 21.76 -17.87
CA ASN A 188 -29.36 20.59 -17.33
C ASN A 188 -27.81 20.65 -17.34
N LYS A 189 -27.24 21.81 -17.61
CA LYS A 189 -25.79 22.04 -17.52
C LYS A 189 -25.35 22.46 -16.11
N TYR A 190 -24.09 22.25 -15.80
CA TYR A 190 -23.51 22.69 -14.55
C TYR A 190 -22.73 23.98 -14.74
N TYR A 191 -22.95 24.91 -13.84
CA TYR A 191 -22.32 26.22 -13.84
C TYR A 191 -21.61 26.50 -12.53
N GLU A 192 -20.43 27.12 -12.61
CA GLU A 192 -19.70 27.63 -11.43
C GLU A 192 -19.77 29.18 -11.47
N GLN A 193 -20.36 29.76 -10.45
CA GLN A 193 -20.39 31.22 -10.26
C GLN A 193 -19.28 31.65 -9.30
N ILE A 194 -18.36 32.49 -9.79
CA ILE A 194 -17.27 33.11 -9.04
C ILE A 194 -17.45 34.63 -9.09
N GLY A 195 -18.03 35.20 -8.04
CA GLY A 195 -18.39 36.60 -8.00
C GLY A 195 -19.42 36.96 -9.12
N LYS A 196 -18.99 37.74 -10.13
CA LYS A 196 -19.84 38.13 -11.27
C LYS A 196 -19.66 37.22 -12.50
N LYS A 197 -18.69 36.31 -12.48
CA LYS A 197 -18.42 35.38 -13.60
C LYS A 197 -19.20 34.10 -13.40
N CYS A 198 -19.83 33.62 -14.44
CA CYS A 198 -20.49 32.32 -14.50
C CYS A 198 -19.85 31.50 -15.62
N LEU A 199 -19.33 30.33 -15.29
CA LEU A 199 -18.60 29.46 -16.20
C LEU A 199 -19.38 28.15 -16.36
N ASP A 200 -19.52 27.66 -17.59
CA ASP A 200 -20.03 26.32 -17.87
C ASP A 200 -18.90 25.32 -17.49
N ILE A 201 -19.19 24.44 -16.54
CA ILE A 201 -18.27 23.38 -16.04
C ILE A 201 -18.85 21.99 -16.28
N THR A 202 -19.80 21.86 -17.18
CA THR A 202 -20.50 20.58 -17.44
C THR A 202 -19.50 19.44 -17.76
N ASP A 203 -18.48 19.75 -18.55
CA ASP A 203 -17.45 18.78 -18.94
C ASP A 203 -16.49 18.41 -17.78
N GLU A 204 -16.49 19.18 -16.69
CA GLU A 204 -15.69 18.86 -15.50
C GLU A 204 -16.43 17.94 -14.51
N ILE A 205 -17.75 17.76 -14.66
CA ILE A 205 -18.56 16.94 -13.76
C ILE A 205 -18.28 15.44 -14.03
N PRO A 206 -17.65 14.73 -13.09
CA PRO A 206 -17.19 13.38 -13.37
C PRO A 206 -18.29 12.31 -13.37
N PHE A 207 -19.36 12.57 -12.62
CA PHE A 207 -20.52 11.66 -12.47
C PHE A 207 -21.73 12.41 -11.90
N VAL A 208 -22.90 11.77 -12.00
CA VAL A 208 -24.13 12.29 -11.41
C VAL A 208 -24.15 11.99 -9.91
N ILE A 209 -24.56 12.98 -9.11
CA ILE A 209 -24.77 12.85 -7.66
C ILE A 209 -26.26 13.01 -7.32
N PRO A 210 -26.72 12.56 -6.13
CA PRO A 210 -28.09 12.78 -5.67
C PRO A 210 -28.48 14.27 -5.63
N GLU A 211 -29.76 14.60 -5.81
CA GLU A 211 -30.26 15.98 -5.79
C GLU A 211 -30.07 16.67 -4.43
N THR A 212 -30.01 15.91 -3.35
CA THR A 212 -29.74 16.41 -1.99
C THR A 212 -28.29 16.84 -1.78
N TRP A 213 -27.38 16.42 -2.67
CA TRP A 213 -25.96 16.71 -2.61
C TRP A 213 -25.61 17.97 -3.40
N GLN A 214 -24.41 18.51 -3.12
CA GLN A 214 -23.85 19.64 -3.88
C GLN A 214 -22.41 19.33 -4.33
N TRP A 215 -22.10 19.72 -5.58
CA TRP A 215 -20.72 19.84 -6.00
C TRP A 215 -20.08 21.09 -5.43
N VAL A 216 -18.89 20.96 -4.83
CA VAL A 216 -18.12 22.08 -4.31
C VAL A 216 -16.66 21.94 -4.67
N ARG A 217 -15.90 23.03 -4.70
CA ARG A 217 -14.44 22.96 -4.81
C ARG A 217 -13.83 22.70 -3.42
N ILE A 218 -12.80 21.86 -3.35
CA ILE A 218 -12.09 21.57 -2.08
C ILE A 218 -11.64 22.85 -1.40
N ARG A 219 -11.08 23.82 -2.16
CA ARG A 219 -10.67 25.13 -1.63
C ARG A 219 -11.77 25.90 -0.91
N ASP A 220 -13.03 25.64 -1.23
CA ASP A 220 -14.15 26.39 -0.68
C ASP A 220 -14.66 25.83 0.65
N VAL A 221 -14.43 24.55 0.93
CA VAL A 221 -14.96 23.85 2.11
C VAL A 221 -13.91 23.36 3.10
N PHE A 222 -12.61 23.53 2.77
CA PHE A 222 -11.50 23.18 3.65
C PHE A 222 -10.46 24.28 3.79
N GLN A 223 -9.81 24.36 4.96
CA GLN A 223 -8.54 25.06 5.09
C GLN A 223 -7.42 24.14 4.59
N LEU A 224 -6.63 24.61 3.63
CA LEU A 224 -5.53 23.85 3.05
C LEU A 224 -4.21 24.24 3.71
N ASN A 225 -3.44 23.26 4.19
CA ASN A 225 -2.19 23.43 4.93
C ASN A 225 -2.30 24.52 6.02
N PRO A 226 -3.23 24.36 6.97
CA PRO A 226 -3.43 25.33 8.05
C PRO A 226 -2.13 25.55 8.84
N LYS A 227 -1.98 26.75 9.42
CA LYS A 227 -0.86 27.03 10.30
C LYS A 227 -1.32 26.97 11.75
N ASN A 228 -0.45 26.43 12.60
CA ASN A 228 -0.67 26.42 14.04
C ASN A 228 0.35 27.35 14.70
N GLU A 229 -0.01 27.88 15.85
CA GLU A 229 0.83 28.71 16.70
C GLU A 229 0.90 28.11 18.10
N ALA A 230 2.09 28.05 18.66
CA ALA A 230 2.34 27.58 20.00
C ALA A 230 3.67 28.15 20.53
N GLU A 231 3.87 28.05 21.84
CA GLU A 231 5.15 28.41 22.48
C GLU A 231 6.26 27.43 22.04
N ASP A 232 7.48 27.91 21.91
CA ASP A 232 8.61 27.14 21.38
C ASP A 232 8.94 25.89 22.20
N GLU A 233 8.77 25.95 23.51
CA GLU A 233 9.02 24.83 24.44
C GLU A 233 7.90 23.79 24.48
N LYS A 234 6.76 24.04 23.84
CA LYS A 234 5.62 23.14 23.86
C LYS A 234 5.94 21.82 23.14
N LEU A 235 5.68 20.71 23.81
CA LEU A 235 5.86 19.39 23.22
C LEU A 235 4.72 19.08 22.25
N VAL A 236 5.07 18.64 21.04
CA VAL A 236 4.14 18.40 19.94
C VAL A 236 4.55 17.15 19.15
N ALA A 237 3.67 16.66 18.28
CA ALA A 237 3.96 15.52 17.41
C ALA A 237 4.83 15.94 16.22
N PHE A 238 5.81 15.10 15.89
CA PHE A 238 6.55 15.13 14.61
C PHE A 238 6.27 13.84 13.83
N ILE A 239 5.74 13.98 12.61
CA ILE A 239 5.33 12.84 11.77
C ILE A 239 6.04 12.91 10.42
N PRO A 240 7.16 12.19 10.25
CA PRO A 240 7.77 11.98 8.96
C PRO A 240 6.97 10.97 8.11
N MET A 241 7.24 10.90 6.80
CA MET A 241 6.44 10.12 5.84
C MET A 241 6.42 8.61 6.15
N GLU A 242 7.49 8.06 6.67
CA GLU A 242 7.59 6.64 7.04
C GLU A 242 6.66 6.23 8.17
N LYS A 243 6.23 7.19 9.01
CA LYS A 243 5.32 6.95 10.14
C LYS A 243 3.83 7.00 9.78
N ILE A 244 3.51 7.19 8.51
CA ILE A 244 2.14 7.10 8.00
C ILE A 244 2.00 5.80 7.22
N SER A 245 1.03 4.97 7.59
CA SER A 245 0.73 3.70 6.92
C SER A 245 0.19 3.92 5.52
N ALA A 246 0.36 2.95 4.65
CA ALA A 246 -0.23 2.92 3.32
C ALA A 246 -1.55 2.12 3.32
N GLY A 247 -2.42 2.43 2.35
CA GLY A 247 -3.72 1.77 2.20
C GLY A 247 -4.77 2.37 3.14
N TYR A 248 -5.90 1.73 3.25
CA TYR A 248 -7.14 2.22 3.88
C TYR A 248 -7.17 2.16 5.43
N LYS A 249 -6.02 2.36 6.10
CA LYS A 249 -5.88 2.11 7.55
C LYS A 249 -5.98 3.36 8.41
N SER A 250 -5.58 4.52 7.87
CA SER A 250 -5.44 5.76 8.66
C SER A 250 -4.49 5.65 9.87
N ASP A 251 -3.58 4.67 9.87
CA ASP A 251 -2.65 4.45 10.97
C ASP A 251 -1.42 5.34 10.84
N PHE A 252 -0.98 5.88 11.96
CA PHE A 252 0.26 6.65 12.04
C PHE A 252 0.90 6.53 13.42
N THR A 253 2.19 6.83 13.48
CA THR A 253 2.94 7.02 14.73
C THR A 253 3.66 8.36 14.70
N PHE A 254 4.14 8.84 15.84
CA PHE A 254 4.84 10.13 15.91
C PHE A 254 6.01 10.09 16.90
N ASP A 255 6.96 11.01 16.71
CA ASP A 255 7.94 11.37 17.73
C ASP A 255 7.47 12.62 18.45
N THR A 256 7.82 12.75 19.72
CA THR A 256 7.53 13.98 20.49
C THR A 256 8.74 14.91 20.44
N THR A 257 8.53 16.18 20.08
CA THR A 257 9.58 17.19 19.98
C THR A 257 9.05 18.57 20.41
N LYS A 258 9.97 19.54 20.60
CA LYS A 258 9.59 20.92 20.92
C LYS A 258 9.11 21.65 19.66
N TRP A 259 8.04 22.44 19.80
CA TRP A 259 7.47 23.22 18.69
C TRP A 259 8.49 24.12 17.99
N GLY A 260 9.35 24.78 18.77
CA GLY A 260 10.38 25.66 18.25
C GLY A 260 11.29 25.03 17.18
N THR A 261 11.49 23.70 17.24
CA THR A 261 12.34 22.97 16.29
C THR A 261 11.66 22.65 14.95
N ILE A 262 10.32 22.59 14.94
CA ILE A 262 9.55 22.15 13.75
C ILE A 262 8.52 23.19 13.27
N LYS A 263 8.40 24.35 13.92
CA LYS A 263 7.46 25.41 13.50
C LYS A 263 7.76 26.02 12.13
N LYS A 264 8.98 25.84 11.59
CA LYS A 264 9.39 26.31 10.26
C LYS A 264 9.91 25.15 9.42
N GLY A 265 9.66 25.20 8.10
CA GLY A 265 10.15 24.19 7.17
C GLY A 265 9.31 22.91 7.10
N PHE A 266 8.22 22.82 7.85
CA PHE A 266 7.34 21.64 7.92
C PHE A 266 5.87 21.99 7.64
N THR A 267 5.08 20.98 7.32
CA THR A 267 3.63 21.10 7.17
C THR A 267 2.97 20.90 8.53
N HIS A 268 2.14 21.86 8.95
CA HIS A 268 1.46 21.83 10.25
C HIS A 268 0.14 21.07 10.15
N PHE A 269 -0.26 20.45 11.26
CA PHE A 269 -1.55 19.81 11.44
C PHE A 269 -1.97 19.81 12.91
N ALA A 270 -3.24 19.53 13.16
CA ALA A 270 -3.84 19.42 14.49
C ALA A 270 -4.75 18.19 14.57
N ASN A 271 -5.23 17.86 15.76
CA ASN A 271 -6.25 16.83 15.96
C ASN A 271 -7.48 17.10 15.07
N GLY A 272 -7.96 16.09 14.36
CA GLY A 272 -9.08 16.16 13.45
C GLY A 272 -8.73 16.67 12.03
N ASP A 273 -7.47 16.99 11.74
CA ASP A 273 -7.02 17.25 10.38
C ASP A 273 -6.84 15.94 9.61
N VAL A 274 -7.14 15.97 8.31
CA VAL A 274 -6.89 14.86 7.40
C VAL A 274 -5.72 15.22 6.49
N ALA A 275 -4.76 14.31 6.39
CA ALA A 275 -3.57 14.52 5.56
C ALA A 275 -3.35 13.39 4.58
N PHE A 276 -2.75 13.71 3.44
CA PHE A 276 -2.28 12.72 2.48
C PHE A 276 -0.92 13.11 1.90
N ALA A 277 -0.17 12.12 1.42
CA ALA A 277 1.11 12.33 0.75
C ALA A 277 0.88 12.81 -0.68
N LYS A 278 1.52 13.93 -1.09
CA LYS A 278 1.42 14.47 -2.46
C LYS A 278 2.47 13.92 -3.44
N ILE A 279 3.41 13.09 -2.96
CA ILE A 279 4.54 12.55 -3.73
C ILE A 279 4.34 11.08 -4.07
N THR A 280 4.73 10.65 -5.28
CA THR A 280 4.74 9.24 -5.69
C THR A 280 5.97 8.50 -5.09
N PRO A 281 5.85 7.21 -4.75
CA PRO A 281 4.66 6.35 -4.85
C PRO A 281 3.69 6.48 -3.65
N CYS A 282 4.01 7.31 -2.65
CA CYS A 282 3.22 7.43 -1.42
C CYS A 282 1.76 7.84 -1.69
N PHE A 283 1.53 8.75 -2.66
CA PHE A 283 0.20 9.16 -3.08
C PHE A 283 -0.60 7.99 -3.65
N GLN A 284 -0.02 7.25 -4.60
CA GLN A 284 -0.66 6.09 -5.24
C GLN A 284 -0.94 4.96 -4.25
N ASN A 285 -0.09 4.81 -3.23
CA ASN A 285 -0.24 3.84 -2.15
C ASN A 285 -1.18 4.32 -1.04
N ARG A 286 -1.89 5.45 -1.23
CA ARG A 286 -2.84 6.00 -0.27
C ARG A 286 -2.24 6.19 1.12
N LYS A 287 -1.03 6.79 1.20
CA LYS A 287 -0.49 7.24 2.48
C LYS A 287 -1.25 8.48 2.93
N SER A 288 -2.24 8.26 3.80
CA SER A 288 -3.16 9.24 4.32
C SER A 288 -3.52 8.91 5.77
N ALA A 289 -3.89 9.92 6.56
CA ALA A 289 -4.30 9.72 7.94
C ALA A 289 -5.20 10.85 8.44
N ILE A 290 -6.05 10.51 9.41
CA ILE A 290 -6.78 11.44 10.27
C ILE A 290 -5.96 11.57 11.55
N PHE A 291 -5.42 12.75 11.83
CA PHE A 291 -4.60 12.94 13.02
C PHE A 291 -5.43 13.08 14.29
N HIS A 292 -5.07 12.33 15.32
CA HIS A 292 -5.73 12.30 16.62
C HIS A 292 -4.72 12.07 17.75
N ASP A 293 -5.11 12.33 18.98
CA ASP A 293 -4.32 12.08 20.19
C ASP A 293 -2.88 12.65 20.17
N LEU A 294 -2.71 13.75 19.43
CA LEU A 294 -1.43 14.42 19.34
C LEU A 294 -1.09 15.15 20.65
N PRO A 295 0.18 15.12 21.09
CA PRO A 295 0.63 15.92 22.22
C PRO A 295 0.26 17.39 22.07
N ASN A 296 -0.48 17.94 23.03
CA ASN A 296 -1.05 19.30 22.99
C ASN A 296 -1.92 19.59 21.75
N GLY A 297 -2.43 18.55 21.08
CA GLY A 297 -3.38 18.63 19.98
C GLY A 297 -2.82 19.11 18.65
N ILE A 298 -1.50 19.32 18.53
CA ILE A 298 -0.87 19.81 17.31
C ILE A 298 0.42 19.07 16.96
N GLY A 299 0.82 19.20 15.71
CA GLY A 299 2.07 18.65 15.21
C GLY A 299 2.51 19.29 13.90
N ALA A 300 3.64 18.79 13.39
CA ALA A 300 4.14 19.09 12.07
C ALA A 300 4.84 17.86 11.47
N GLY A 301 4.92 17.80 10.15
CA GLY A 301 5.55 16.71 9.42
C GLY A 301 6.17 17.16 8.12
N THR A 302 6.57 16.20 7.30
CA THR A 302 7.22 16.46 6.02
C THR A 302 6.43 17.43 5.13
N THR A 303 7.14 18.24 4.36
CA THR A 303 6.53 19.13 3.37
C THR A 303 5.86 18.40 2.21
N GLU A 304 6.03 17.09 2.11
CA GLU A 304 5.35 16.24 1.12
C GLU A 304 3.91 15.89 1.51
N LEU A 305 3.44 16.31 2.69
CA LEU A 305 2.04 16.20 3.09
C LEU A 305 1.22 17.39 2.59
N LYS A 306 -0.02 17.13 2.23
CA LYS A 306 -1.12 18.08 2.09
C LYS A 306 -2.11 17.83 3.23
N VAL A 307 -2.53 18.89 3.90
CA VAL A 307 -3.43 18.84 5.07
C VAL A 307 -4.71 19.60 4.78
N LEU A 308 -5.83 18.95 5.07
CA LEU A 308 -7.18 19.52 4.95
C LEU A 308 -7.79 19.59 6.35
N ARG A 309 -8.26 20.79 6.71
CA ARG A 309 -9.02 21.04 7.95
C ARG A 309 -10.42 21.48 7.61
N PRO A 310 -11.45 20.70 7.93
CA PRO A 310 -12.85 21.13 7.76
C PRO A 310 -13.18 22.37 8.60
N TYR A 311 -14.07 23.19 8.12
CA TYR A 311 -14.62 24.31 8.90
C TYR A 311 -15.63 23.79 9.93
N GLY A 312 -15.27 23.80 11.22
CA GLY A 312 -16.11 23.24 12.29
C GLY A 312 -16.28 21.71 12.17
N ASN A 313 -17.46 21.23 12.54
CA ASN A 313 -17.84 19.82 12.42
C ASN A 313 -18.75 19.54 11.22
N THR A 314 -18.55 20.26 10.13
CA THR A 314 -19.43 20.21 8.95
C THR A 314 -19.15 18.99 8.05
N ILE A 315 -17.93 18.49 8.04
CA ILE A 315 -17.54 17.34 7.21
C ILE A 315 -16.96 16.26 8.11
N ASP A 316 -17.46 15.05 7.94
CA ASP A 316 -16.95 13.85 8.60
C ASP A 316 -15.54 13.54 8.09
N ARG A 317 -14.60 13.26 9.02
CA ARG A 317 -13.18 13.07 8.69
C ARG A 317 -12.93 11.78 7.93
N TRP A 318 -13.69 10.74 8.23
CA TRP A 318 -13.61 9.48 7.52
C TRP A 318 -14.21 9.57 6.13
N TYR A 319 -15.33 10.31 5.95
CA TYR A 319 -15.86 10.58 4.62
C TYR A 319 -14.83 11.32 3.74
N LEU A 320 -14.18 12.35 4.32
CA LEU A 320 -13.09 13.06 3.62
C LEU A 320 -11.92 12.13 3.30
N LEU A 321 -11.49 11.29 4.25
CA LEU A 321 -10.39 10.35 4.02
C LEU A 321 -10.73 9.38 2.90
N TYR A 322 -11.92 8.78 2.92
CA TYR A 322 -12.37 7.85 1.88
C TYR A 322 -12.50 8.51 0.50
N PHE A 323 -12.90 9.78 0.46
CA PHE A 323 -12.85 10.56 -0.78
C PHE A 323 -11.42 10.70 -1.30
N LEU A 324 -10.45 11.05 -0.45
CA LEU A 324 -9.03 11.18 -0.82
C LEU A 324 -8.39 9.85 -1.23
N GLU A 325 -8.94 8.73 -0.82
CA GLU A 325 -8.50 7.38 -1.17
C GLU A 325 -9.28 6.75 -2.34
N SER A 326 -10.33 7.42 -2.81
CA SER A 326 -11.17 6.94 -3.91
C SER A 326 -10.44 6.93 -5.25
N PRO A 327 -10.87 6.05 -6.20
CA PRO A 327 -10.37 6.08 -7.57
C PRO A 327 -10.49 7.46 -8.23
N TYR A 328 -11.60 8.15 -8.03
CA TYR A 328 -11.81 9.50 -8.57
C TYR A 328 -10.73 10.50 -8.13
N PHE A 329 -10.24 10.41 -6.90
CA PHE A 329 -9.19 11.31 -6.43
C PHE A 329 -7.78 10.82 -6.81
N ILE A 330 -7.53 9.52 -6.76
CA ILE A 330 -6.18 8.96 -6.98
C ILE A 330 -5.87 8.78 -8.46
N ASP A 331 -6.78 8.17 -9.23
CA ASP A 331 -6.48 7.72 -10.59
C ASP A 331 -6.56 8.86 -11.63
N GLU A 332 -7.29 9.95 -11.31
CA GLU A 332 -7.34 11.15 -12.16
C GLU A 332 -6.22 12.17 -11.88
N ALA A 333 -5.37 11.90 -10.88
CA ALA A 333 -4.30 12.84 -10.52
C ALA A 333 -3.25 12.95 -11.62
N THR A 334 -2.86 14.19 -11.90
CA THR A 334 -1.76 14.50 -12.81
C THR A 334 -0.51 14.88 -12.03
N PHE A 335 0.65 14.49 -12.56
CA PHE A 335 1.90 14.60 -11.85
C PHE A 335 2.93 15.41 -12.63
N LYS A 336 3.84 16.07 -11.89
CA LYS A 336 5.05 16.73 -12.41
C LYS A 336 6.26 16.31 -11.58
N GLY A 337 7.42 16.18 -12.21
CA GLY A 337 8.69 15.82 -11.57
C GLY A 337 9.49 14.81 -12.38
N THR A 338 10.56 14.30 -11.79
CA THR A 338 11.39 13.24 -12.38
C THR A 338 10.74 11.87 -12.20
N ALA A 339 11.12 10.88 -13.01
CA ALA A 339 10.51 9.54 -13.02
C ALA A 339 10.39 8.89 -11.63
N ASN A 340 11.33 9.16 -10.72
CA ASN A 340 11.36 8.55 -9.39
C ASN A 340 10.75 9.42 -8.27
N GLN A 341 10.43 10.70 -8.54
CA GLN A 341 9.88 11.64 -7.56
C GLN A 341 8.92 12.62 -8.24
N GLN A 342 7.70 12.19 -8.46
CA GLN A 342 6.65 13.02 -9.01
C GLN A 342 5.74 13.51 -7.88
N ARG A 343 5.19 14.70 -8.06
CA ARG A 343 4.20 15.30 -7.15
C ARG A 343 2.95 15.66 -7.92
N ILE A 344 1.80 15.59 -7.26
CA ILE A 344 0.55 16.11 -7.85
C ILE A 344 0.77 17.57 -8.27
N VAL A 345 0.20 17.94 -9.40
CA VAL A 345 0.33 19.33 -9.92
C VAL A 345 -0.29 20.34 -8.96
N VAL A 346 0.27 21.55 -8.94
CA VAL A 346 -0.29 22.67 -8.16
C VAL A 346 -1.69 22.97 -8.68
N GLY A 347 -2.65 23.15 -7.79
CA GLY A 347 -4.06 23.39 -8.12
C GLY A 347 -4.93 22.13 -8.21
N TYR A 348 -4.34 20.95 -8.40
CA TYR A 348 -5.13 19.71 -8.49
C TYR A 348 -6.08 19.52 -7.28
N LEU A 349 -5.55 19.68 -6.06
CA LEU A 349 -6.35 19.55 -4.84
C LEU A 349 -7.34 20.69 -4.71
N GLU A 350 -6.88 21.91 -4.91
CA GLU A 350 -7.64 23.14 -4.71
C GLU A 350 -8.89 23.20 -5.61
N ASP A 351 -8.73 22.77 -6.85
CA ASP A 351 -9.77 22.85 -7.90
C ASP A 351 -10.61 21.56 -8.02
N LYS A 352 -10.21 20.46 -7.33
CA LYS A 352 -10.93 19.20 -7.39
C LYS A 352 -12.37 19.37 -6.90
N LEU A 353 -13.31 18.82 -7.66
CA LEU A 353 -14.70 18.74 -7.28
C LEU A 353 -14.90 17.72 -6.16
N PHE A 354 -15.60 18.15 -5.12
CA PHE A 354 -15.92 17.33 -3.96
C PHE A 354 -17.44 17.15 -3.87
N PRO A 355 -17.97 15.93 -3.87
CA PRO A 355 -19.38 15.68 -3.71
C PRO A 355 -19.73 15.79 -2.23
N LEU A 356 -20.57 16.76 -1.87
CA LEU A 356 -20.92 17.07 -0.50
C LEU A 356 -22.32 16.53 -0.15
N PRO A 357 -22.44 15.45 0.63
CA PRO A 357 -23.70 14.97 1.21
C PRO A 357 -24.09 15.77 2.44
N THR A 358 -25.29 15.52 2.96
CA THR A 358 -25.67 15.99 4.31
C THR A 358 -24.78 15.33 5.38
N GLN A 359 -24.63 15.94 6.54
CA GLN A 359 -23.79 15.42 7.61
C GLN A 359 -24.24 14.03 8.09
N ARG A 360 -25.55 13.79 8.18
CA ARG A 360 -26.09 12.47 8.58
C ARG A 360 -25.81 11.41 7.53
N GLU A 361 -25.93 11.76 6.28
CA GLU A 361 -25.61 10.84 5.19
C GLU A 361 -24.12 10.51 5.12
N GLN A 362 -23.21 11.48 5.36
CA GLN A 362 -21.77 11.20 5.50
C GLN A 362 -21.51 10.11 6.55
N GLN A 363 -22.13 10.20 7.73
CA GLN A 363 -22.01 9.20 8.79
C GLN A 363 -22.52 7.82 8.40
N ARG A 364 -23.66 7.74 7.69
CA ARG A 364 -24.19 6.47 7.17
C ARG A 364 -23.28 5.85 6.11
N ILE A 365 -22.73 6.68 5.22
CA ILE A 365 -21.77 6.25 4.20
C ILE A 365 -20.53 5.66 4.90
N VAL A 366 -19.96 6.36 5.87
CA VAL A 366 -18.80 5.90 6.64
C VAL A 366 -19.08 4.56 7.30
N ALA A 367 -20.18 4.44 8.05
CA ALA A 367 -20.56 3.19 8.72
C ALA A 367 -20.76 2.02 7.74
N GLN A 368 -21.29 2.30 6.55
CA GLN A 368 -21.47 1.26 5.53
C GLN A 368 -20.15 0.84 4.88
N ILE A 369 -19.22 1.77 4.64
CA ILE A 369 -17.86 1.45 4.15
C ILE A 369 -17.13 0.57 5.17
N GLU A 370 -17.11 0.96 6.44
CA GLU A 370 -16.47 0.20 7.51
C GLU A 370 -17.00 -1.23 7.58
N LYS A 371 -18.32 -1.40 7.59
CA LYS A 371 -18.98 -2.70 7.57
C LYS A 371 -18.58 -3.56 6.37
N LEU A 372 -18.49 -2.97 5.18
CA LEU A 372 -18.09 -3.70 3.97
C LEU A 372 -16.59 -4.02 3.99
N PHE A 373 -15.74 -3.12 4.47
CA PHE A 373 -14.31 -3.35 4.57
C PHE A 373 -13.98 -4.46 5.58
N GLU A 374 -14.72 -4.58 6.69
CA GLU A 374 -14.59 -5.68 7.64
C GLU A 374 -14.88 -7.05 7.00
N GLN A 375 -15.76 -7.11 6.01
CA GLN A 375 -16.08 -8.34 5.29
C GLN A 375 -15.02 -8.74 4.24
N LEU A 376 -14.09 -7.87 3.95
CA LEU A 376 -12.99 -8.09 2.99
C LEU A 376 -11.68 -8.56 3.67
N HIS A 377 -11.73 -8.91 4.96
CA HIS A 377 -10.59 -9.41 5.74
C HIS A 377 -10.58 -10.91 5.87
#